data_e12f63120dd3c3b9f5a97db90ee9f78a
#
_entry.id   e12f63120dd3c3b9f5a97db90ee9f78a
#
_cell.length_a   1.000
_cell.length_b   1.000
_cell.length_c   1.000
_cell.angle_alpha   90.00
_cell.angle_beta   90.00
_cell.angle_gamma   90.00
#
_symmetry.space_group_name_H-M   'P 1'
#
loop_
_entity.id
_entity.type
_entity.pdbx_description
1 polymer ?
#
loop_
_entity_poly.entity_id
_entity_poly.type
_entity_poly.pdbx_seq_one_letter_code
_entity_poly.pdbx_strand_id
1 'polypeptide(L)'
;MDPAILSLISACTALVASIAGPFVTLIVAKRNFNATVLSANRQKWIESLRETLAELISLLMTALVVKEKWKGNWHGGRGALIAEPALLDKLQRMVLVQTKMRLLLNPSEADHQRLYQSLDAARKRLQSEESLEAETEADIEAITTLAQAILKREWLRVKHGT
;
A
#
# COMPACT_ATOMS: atom_id res chain seq x y z
N MET A 1 -24.72 -31.33 55.11
CA MET A 1 -23.95 -30.11 54.82
C MET A 1 -24.68 -28.93 55.47
N ASP A 2 -23.99 -28.12 56.20
CA ASP A 2 -24.60 -26.98 56.88
C ASP A 2 -25.12 -25.96 55.83
N PRO A 3 -26.37 -25.52 55.90
CA PRO A 3 -26.96 -24.59 54.97
C PRO A 3 -26.17 -23.25 54.88
N ALA A 4 -25.50 -22.84 55.94
CA ALA A 4 -24.63 -21.68 55.99
C ALA A 4 -23.39 -21.85 55.08
N ILE A 5 -22.83 -23.03 55.00
CA ILE A 5 -21.68 -23.32 54.12
C ILE A 5 -22.09 -23.28 52.65
N LEU A 6 -23.27 -23.82 52.33
CA LEU A 6 -23.81 -23.76 50.95
C LEU A 6 -24.08 -22.35 50.48
N SER A 7 -24.63 -21.50 51.34
CA SER A 7 -24.89 -20.09 51.01
C SER A 7 -23.58 -19.29 50.82
N LEU A 8 -22.55 -19.55 51.62
CA LEU A 8 -21.24 -18.90 51.49
C LEU A 8 -20.55 -19.28 50.15
N ILE A 9 -20.58 -20.59 49.81
CA ILE A 9 -20.01 -21.07 48.51
C ILE A 9 -20.73 -20.39 47.34
N SER A 10 -22.06 -20.35 47.40
CA SER A 10 -22.88 -19.71 46.35
C SER A 10 -22.54 -18.22 46.21
N ALA A 11 -22.42 -17.48 47.34
CA ALA A 11 -22.05 -16.07 47.32
C ALA A 11 -20.64 -15.83 46.77
N CYS A 12 -19.66 -16.64 47.16
CA CYS A 12 -18.30 -16.55 46.63
C CYS A 12 -18.26 -16.85 45.12
N THR A 13 -18.99 -17.88 44.67
CA THR A 13 -19.05 -18.19 43.23
C THR A 13 -19.71 -17.08 42.41
N ALA A 14 -20.79 -16.49 42.91
CA ALA A 14 -21.44 -15.34 42.27
C ALA A 14 -20.51 -14.11 42.20
N LEU A 15 -19.75 -13.86 43.27
CA LEU A 15 -18.76 -12.75 43.30
C LEU A 15 -17.65 -12.96 42.27
N VAL A 16 -17.09 -14.16 42.17
CA VAL A 16 -16.05 -14.47 41.20
C VAL A 16 -16.62 -14.36 39.76
N ALA A 17 -17.81 -14.87 39.50
CA ALA A 17 -18.44 -14.79 38.20
C ALA A 17 -18.75 -13.33 37.79
N SER A 18 -19.15 -12.48 38.73
CA SER A 18 -19.44 -11.06 38.48
C SER A 18 -18.21 -10.25 38.09
N ILE A 19 -17.03 -10.64 38.57
CA ILE A 19 -15.77 -9.99 38.24
C ILE A 19 -15.17 -10.60 36.97
N ALA A 20 -15.13 -11.93 36.84
CA ALA A 20 -14.53 -12.61 35.70
C ALA A 20 -15.28 -12.35 34.38
N GLY A 21 -16.61 -12.27 34.41
CA GLY A 21 -17.45 -12.04 33.22
C GLY A 21 -17.06 -10.79 32.43
N PRO A 22 -17.02 -9.61 33.01
CA PRO A 22 -16.61 -8.39 32.34
C PRO A 22 -15.19 -8.45 31.76
N PHE A 23 -14.23 -9.06 32.46
CA PHE A 23 -12.86 -9.22 31.96
C PHE A 23 -12.78 -10.10 30.70
N VAL A 24 -13.47 -11.24 30.71
CA VAL A 24 -13.56 -12.11 29.54
C VAL A 24 -14.21 -11.37 28.38
N THR A 25 -15.30 -10.65 28.63
CA THR A 25 -16.02 -9.87 27.60
C THR A 25 -15.09 -8.79 26.99
N LEU A 26 -14.32 -8.07 27.80
CA LEU A 26 -13.35 -7.06 27.33
C LEU A 26 -12.24 -7.68 26.45
N ILE A 27 -11.72 -8.84 26.86
CA ILE A 27 -10.68 -9.55 26.08
C ILE A 27 -11.25 -10.00 24.72
N VAL A 28 -12.44 -10.57 24.72
CA VAL A 28 -13.11 -11.04 23.51
C VAL A 28 -13.47 -9.84 22.60
N ALA A 29 -14.02 -8.78 23.17
CA ALA A 29 -14.33 -7.56 22.42
C ALA A 29 -13.09 -6.93 21.77
N LYS A 30 -11.96 -6.84 22.50
CA LYS A 30 -10.69 -6.35 21.95
C LYS A 30 -10.15 -7.24 20.83
N ARG A 31 -10.23 -8.56 20.98
CA ARG A 31 -9.85 -9.51 19.92
C ARG A 31 -10.73 -9.36 18.68
N ASN A 32 -12.03 -9.29 18.86
CA ASN A 32 -12.97 -9.10 17.75
C ASN A 32 -12.78 -7.76 17.05
N PHE A 33 -12.52 -6.68 17.80
CA PHE A 33 -12.21 -5.37 17.22
C PHE A 33 -10.96 -5.44 16.34
N ASN A 34 -9.87 -6.01 16.84
CA ASN A 34 -8.65 -6.18 16.06
C ASN A 34 -8.86 -7.06 14.83
N ALA A 35 -9.57 -8.18 14.96
CA ALA A 35 -9.81 -9.11 13.87
C ALA A 35 -10.73 -8.54 12.79
N THR A 36 -11.75 -7.77 13.15
CA THR A 36 -12.76 -7.27 12.18
C THR A 36 -12.41 -5.87 11.65
N VAL A 37 -12.10 -4.94 12.52
CA VAL A 37 -11.93 -3.52 12.12
C VAL A 37 -10.54 -3.26 11.57
N LEU A 38 -9.48 -3.67 12.29
CA LEU A 38 -8.11 -3.39 11.86
C LEU A 38 -7.74 -4.21 10.61
N SER A 39 -8.13 -5.50 10.58
CA SER A 39 -7.88 -6.34 9.40
C SER A 39 -8.63 -5.85 8.17
N ALA A 40 -9.92 -5.45 8.32
CA ALA A 40 -10.69 -4.90 7.21
C ALA A 40 -10.10 -3.58 6.68
N ASN A 41 -9.66 -2.67 7.56
CA ASN A 41 -9.03 -1.43 7.14
C ASN A 41 -7.68 -1.66 6.46
N ARG A 42 -6.87 -2.61 6.97
CA ARG A 42 -5.61 -3.00 6.35
C ARG A 42 -5.84 -3.64 4.98
N GLN A 43 -6.88 -4.48 4.84
CA GLN A 43 -7.26 -5.07 3.56
C GLN A 43 -7.61 -3.99 2.52
N LYS A 44 -8.44 -3.01 2.89
CA LYS A 44 -8.77 -1.86 2.03
C LYS A 44 -7.53 -1.06 1.63
N TRP A 45 -6.60 -0.87 2.56
CA TRP A 45 -5.33 -0.20 2.27
C TRP A 45 -4.48 -1.00 1.27
N ILE A 46 -4.36 -2.34 1.42
CA ILE A 46 -3.66 -3.23 0.48
C ILE A 46 -4.28 -3.13 -0.92
N GLU A 47 -5.60 -3.15 -1.02
CA GLU A 47 -6.32 -3.02 -2.29
C GLU A 47 -6.06 -1.65 -2.94
N SER A 48 -6.18 -0.56 -2.17
CA SER A 48 -5.88 0.79 -2.66
C SER A 48 -4.42 0.95 -3.10
N LEU A 49 -3.46 0.35 -2.38
CA LEU A 49 -2.05 0.36 -2.74
C LEU A 49 -1.82 -0.41 -4.05
N ARG A 50 -2.44 -1.59 -4.20
CA ARG A 50 -2.35 -2.43 -5.41
C ARG A 50 -2.89 -1.71 -6.64
N GLU A 51 -4.09 -1.12 -6.54
CA GLU A 51 -4.70 -0.36 -7.63
C GLU A 51 -3.85 0.84 -8.03
N THR A 52 -3.36 1.61 -7.04
CA THR A 52 -2.52 2.78 -7.28
C THR A 52 -1.19 2.41 -7.93
N LEU A 53 -0.57 1.29 -7.52
CA LEU A 53 0.65 0.75 -8.14
C LEU A 53 0.40 0.30 -9.58
N ALA A 54 -0.67 -0.46 -9.82
CA ALA A 54 -1.03 -0.93 -11.16
C ALA A 54 -1.28 0.25 -12.12
N GLU A 55 -2.00 1.27 -11.66
CA GLU A 55 -2.22 2.50 -12.45
C GLU A 55 -0.90 3.21 -12.76
N LEU A 56 -0.02 3.37 -11.76
CA LEU A 56 1.26 4.07 -11.95
C LEU A 56 2.19 3.33 -12.90
N ILE A 57 2.30 2.00 -12.77
CA ILE A 57 3.08 1.16 -13.69
C ILE A 57 2.53 1.25 -15.12
N SER A 58 1.22 1.17 -15.28
CA SER A 58 0.56 1.33 -16.58
C SER A 58 0.83 2.69 -17.23
N LEU A 59 0.82 3.76 -16.44
CA LEU A 59 1.15 5.10 -16.89
C LEU A 59 2.62 5.21 -17.30
N LEU A 60 3.56 4.62 -16.54
CA LEU A 60 4.99 4.59 -16.87
C LEU A 60 5.22 3.88 -18.22
N MET A 61 4.63 2.69 -18.40
CA MET A 61 4.74 1.94 -19.66
C MET A 61 4.13 2.69 -20.84
N THR A 62 2.94 3.25 -20.66
CA THR A 62 2.26 4.01 -21.72
C THR A 62 3.05 5.27 -22.11
N ALA A 63 3.60 5.98 -21.11
CA ALA A 63 4.42 7.16 -21.36
C ALA A 63 5.73 6.82 -22.07
N LEU A 64 6.34 5.66 -21.76
CA LEU A 64 7.51 5.16 -22.45
C LEU A 64 7.20 4.92 -23.94
N VAL A 65 6.12 4.21 -24.25
CA VAL A 65 5.69 3.95 -25.63
C VAL A 65 5.43 5.25 -26.40
N VAL A 66 4.76 6.22 -25.78
CA VAL A 66 4.52 7.54 -26.39
C VAL A 66 5.86 8.24 -26.65
N LYS A 67 6.77 8.25 -25.67
CA LYS A 67 8.10 8.86 -25.81
C LYS A 67 8.90 8.25 -26.96
N GLU A 68 8.97 6.90 -27.06
CA GLU A 68 9.73 6.22 -28.10
C GLU A 68 9.12 6.44 -29.51
N LYS A 69 7.79 6.41 -29.62
CA LYS A 69 7.10 6.72 -30.87
C LYS A 69 7.40 8.11 -31.39
N TRP A 70 7.59 9.08 -30.48
CA TRP A 70 7.89 10.47 -30.85
C TRP A 70 9.36 10.68 -31.20
N LYS A 71 10.30 9.95 -30.61
CA LYS A 71 11.72 10.04 -30.95
C LYS A 71 12.03 9.79 -32.41
N GLY A 72 11.33 8.84 -33.04
CA GLY A 72 11.50 8.50 -34.46
C GLY A 72 11.09 9.63 -35.42
N ASN A 73 10.31 10.60 -34.98
CA ASN A 73 9.73 11.65 -35.82
C ASN A 73 10.24 13.07 -35.52
N TRP A 74 11.30 13.22 -34.70
CA TRP A 74 11.51 14.52 -34.09
C TRP A 74 12.91 15.15 -34.22
N HIS A 75 12.95 16.47 -34.52
CA HIS A 75 14.13 17.31 -34.66
C HIS A 75 14.22 18.45 -33.63
N GLY A 76 13.52 18.41 -32.55
CA GLY A 76 13.47 19.48 -31.55
C GLY A 76 13.79 19.01 -30.12
N GLY A 77 14.39 19.82 -29.25
CA GLY A 77 14.86 19.48 -27.90
C GLY A 77 13.77 19.14 -26.86
N ARG A 78 14.17 18.89 -25.64
CA ARG A 78 13.36 18.44 -24.48
C ARG A 78 12.00 19.14 -24.30
N GLY A 79 11.96 20.46 -24.57
CA GLY A 79 10.76 21.25 -24.38
C GLY A 79 9.57 20.81 -25.22
N ALA A 80 9.81 20.34 -26.44
CA ALA A 80 8.74 19.96 -27.32
C ALA A 80 8.29 18.49 -27.13
N LEU A 81 9.16 17.60 -26.63
CA LEU A 81 8.74 16.26 -26.22
C LEU A 81 7.73 16.34 -25.05
N ILE A 82 7.99 17.24 -24.09
CA ILE A 82 7.07 17.46 -22.97
C ILE A 82 5.80 18.22 -23.41
N ALA A 83 5.88 19.00 -24.49
CA ALA A 83 4.74 19.73 -25.05
C ALA A 83 3.78 18.83 -25.85
N GLU A 84 4.13 17.53 -26.08
CA GLU A 84 3.21 16.58 -26.69
C GLU A 84 2.00 16.36 -25.77
N PRO A 85 0.76 16.69 -26.23
CA PRO A 85 -0.43 16.64 -25.38
C PRO A 85 -0.66 15.26 -24.75
N ALA A 86 -0.41 14.18 -25.51
CA ALA A 86 -0.61 12.82 -25.03
C ALA A 86 0.41 12.44 -23.94
N LEU A 87 1.65 12.89 -24.03
CA LEU A 87 2.67 12.67 -23.00
C LEU A 87 2.42 13.56 -21.79
N LEU A 88 2.06 14.81 -22.00
CA LEU A 88 1.75 15.75 -20.93
C LEU A 88 0.60 15.25 -20.04
N ASP A 89 -0.49 14.78 -20.66
CA ASP A 89 -1.60 14.17 -19.92
C ASP A 89 -1.16 13.00 -19.03
N LYS A 90 -0.32 12.09 -19.57
CA LYS A 90 0.23 10.97 -18.80
C LYS A 90 1.12 11.43 -17.65
N LEU A 91 1.98 12.43 -17.88
CA LEU A 91 2.84 12.97 -16.84
C LEU A 91 2.04 13.66 -15.73
N GLN A 92 1.01 14.44 -16.07
CA GLN A 92 0.12 15.06 -15.08
C GLN A 92 -0.61 14.00 -14.25
N ARG A 93 -1.15 12.96 -14.90
CA ARG A 93 -1.81 11.86 -14.21
C ARG A 93 -0.83 11.10 -13.30
N MET A 94 0.42 10.88 -13.75
CA MET A 94 1.46 10.27 -12.91
C MET A 94 1.73 11.07 -11.64
N VAL A 95 1.81 12.40 -11.72
CA VAL A 95 2.02 13.25 -10.53
C VAL A 95 0.90 13.04 -9.52
N LEU A 96 -0.36 12.98 -9.97
CA LEU A 96 -1.51 12.74 -9.09
C LEU A 96 -1.41 11.36 -8.42
N VAL A 97 -1.17 10.31 -9.22
CA VAL A 97 -1.09 8.93 -8.74
C VAL A 97 0.11 8.73 -7.81
N GLN A 98 1.25 9.34 -8.12
CA GLN A 98 2.44 9.32 -7.26
C GLN A 98 2.19 10.04 -5.92
N THR A 99 1.44 11.14 -5.94
CA THR A 99 1.02 11.82 -4.71
C THR A 99 0.12 10.92 -3.85
N LYS A 100 -0.87 10.27 -4.47
CA LYS A 100 -1.71 9.26 -3.78
C LYS A 100 -0.87 8.13 -3.19
N MET A 101 0.11 7.62 -3.96
CA MET A 101 1.06 6.61 -3.49
C MET A 101 1.82 7.07 -2.24
N ARG A 102 2.34 8.28 -2.24
CA ARG A 102 3.06 8.86 -1.10
C ARG A 102 2.20 8.93 0.17
N LEU A 103 0.90 9.17 0.03
CA LEU A 103 -0.04 9.18 1.16
C LEU A 103 -0.38 7.77 1.68
N LEU A 104 -0.27 6.75 0.83
CA LEU A 104 -0.49 5.36 1.21
C LEU A 104 0.74 4.72 1.86
N LEU A 105 1.94 5.15 1.50
CA LEU A 105 3.18 4.58 2.00
C LEU A 105 3.55 5.12 3.38
N ASN A 106 4.07 4.24 4.24
CA ASN A 106 4.59 4.63 5.55
C ASN A 106 6.05 5.11 5.41
N PRO A 107 6.34 6.40 5.70
CA PRO A 107 7.69 6.95 5.56
C PRO A 107 8.69 6.39 6.58
N SER A 108 8.26 5.67 7.61
CA SER A 108 9.14 5.03 8.60
C SER A 108 9.65 3.66 8.15
N GLU A 109 9.09 3.07 7.09
CA GLU A 109 9.48 1.76 6.58
C GLU A 109 10.44 1.88 5.40
N ALA A 110 11.62 1.28 5.53
CA ALA A 110 12.72 1.43 4.55
C ALA A 110 12.36 0.93 3.14
N ASP A 111 11.56 -0.12 3.03
CA ASP A 111 11.10 -0.66 1.75
C ASP A 111 10.00 0.22 1.11
N HIS A 112 9.14 0.86 1.89
CA HIS A 112 8.21 1.88 1.41
C HIS A 112 8.96 3.11 0.86
N GLN A 113 10.01 3.55 1.55
CA GLN A 113 10.88 4.62 1.06
C GLN A 113 11.57 4.23 -0.25
N ARG A 114 12.14 3.01 -0.33
CA ARG A 114 12.77 2.50 -1.56
C ARG A 114 11.78 2.44 -2.72
N LEU A 115 10.57 1.93 -2.49
CA LEU A 115 9.53 1.88 -3.52
C LEU A 115 9.22 3.28 -4.06
N TYR A 116 9.03 4.25 -3.16
CA TYR A 116 8.77 5.63 -3.57
C TYR A 116 9.92 6.23 -4.36
N GLN A 117 11.18 6.01 -3.94
CA GLN A 117 12.38 6.49 -4.62
C GLN A 117 12.52 5.88 -6.02
N SER A 118 12.28 4.57 -6.17
CA SER A 118 12.31 3.88 -7.46
C SER A 118 11.26 4.41 -8.42
N LEU A 119 10.04 4.67 -7.93
CA LEU A 119 8.96 5.28 -8.72
C LEU A 119 9.30 6.70 -9.17
N ASP A 120 9.91 7.51 -8.30
CA ASP A 120 10.34 8.88 -8.63
C ASP A 120 11.50 8.88 -9.64
N ALA A 121 12.44 7.95 -9.51
CA ALA A 121 13.54 7.77 -10.45
C ALA A 121 13.04 7.38 -11.85
N ALA A 122 12.15 6.39 -11.95
CA ALA A 122 11.55 5.97 -13.21
C ALA A 122 10.78 7.12 -13.89
N ARG A 123 10.01 7.90 -13.15
CA ARG A 123 9.33 9.09 -13.67
C ARG A 123 10.32 10.14 -14.19
N LYS A 124 11.40 10.42 -13.45
CA LYS A 124 12.43 11.38 -13.87
C LYS A 124 13.13 10.95 -15.15
N ARG A 125 13.39 9.64 -15.32
CA ARG A 125 13.97 9.12 -16.57
C ARG A 125 13.04 9.32 -17.76
N LEU A 126 11.75 9.15 -17.61
CA LEU A 126 10.81 9.46 -18.69
C LEU A 126 10.89 10.94 -19.14
N GLN A 127 11.26 11.84 -18.24
CA GLN A 127 11.42 13.26 -18.54
C GLN A 127 12.82 13.63 -19.10
N SER A 128 13.79 12.70 -19.10
CA SER A 128 15.12 12.92 -19.68
C SER A 128 15.07 12.83 -21.21
N GLU A 129 16.07 13.42 -21.89
CA GLU A 129 16.18 13.35 -23.36
C GLU A 129 16.73 12.02 -23.85
N GLU A 130 17.44 11.30 -23.01
CA GLU A 130 18.09 10.04 -23.35
C GLU A 130 17.07 8.92 -23.57
N SER A 131 17.37 8.01 -24.53
CA SER A 131 16.63 6.78 -24.69
C SER A 131 17.16 5.77 -23.70
N LEU A 132 16.34 5.48 -22.70
CA LEU A 132 16.68 4.54 -21.63
C LEU A 132 15.55 3.48 -21.52
N GLU A 133 15.12 2.95 -22.70
CA GLU A 133 14.01 1.97 -22.74
C GLU A 133 14.34 0.75 -21.86
N ALA A 134 15.49 0.10 -22.08
CA ALA A 134 15.91 -1.04 -21.30
C ALA A 134 16.07 -0.74 -19.80
N GLU A 135 16.56 0.44 -19.45
CA GLU A 135 16.70 0.86 -18.05
C GLU A 135 15.33 1.17 -17.42
N THR A 136 14.40 1.72 -18.18
CA THR A 136 13.03 1.97 -17.70
C THR A 136 12.28 0.65 -17.49
N GLU A 137 12.45 -0.32 -18.36
CA GLU A 137 11.89 -1.67 -18.19
C GLU A 137 12.46 -2.36 -16.95
N ALA A 138 13.77 -2.28 -16.74
CA ALA A 138 14.42 -2.81 -15.54
C ALA A 138 13.93 -2.13 -14.26
N ASP A 139 13.70 -0.81 -14.29
CA ASP A 139 13.09 -0.09 -13.17
C ASP A 139 11.67 -0.57 -12.88
N ILE A 140 10.85 -0.79 -13.90
CA ILE A 140 9.48 -1.29 -13.76
C ILE A 140 9.47 -2.68 -13.14
N GLU A 141 10.38 -3.56 -13.55
CA GLU A 141 10.51 -4.89 -12.97
C GLU A 141 10.93 -4.84 -11.50
N ALA A 142 11.93 -4.01 -11.19
CA ALA A 142 12.39 -3.79 -9.81
C ALA A 142 11.28 -3.21 -8.91
N ILE A 143 10.53 -2.23 -9.41
CA ILE A 143 9.38 -1.64 -8.73
C ILE A 143 8.31 -2.72 -8.47
N THR A 144 7.99 -3.53 -9.47
CA THR A 144 6.99 -4.59 -9.37
C THR A 144 7.38 -5.63 -8.34
N THR A 145 8.64 -6.08 -8.35
CA THR A 145 9.17 -7.04 -7.38
C THR A 145 9.10 -6.50 -5.95
N LEU A 146 9.52 -5.26 -5.74
CA LEU A 146 9.48 -4.62 -4.43
C LEU A 146 8.03 -4.41 -3.94
N ALA A 147 7.14 -4.00 -4.82
CA ALA A 147 5.72 -3.84 -4.54
C ALA A 147 5.07 -5.17 -4.13
N GLN A 148 5.36 -6.25 -4.84
CA GLN A 148 4.88 -7.59 -4.50
C GLN A 148 5.37 -8.05 -3.12
N ALA A 149 6.63 -7.79 -2.78
CA ALA A 149 7.19 -8.11 -1.47
C ALA A 149 6.45 -7.37 -0.33
N ILE A 150 6.21 -6.07 -0.51
CA ILE A 150 5.45 -5.24 0.45
C ILE A 150 4.02 -5.77 0.60
N LEU A 151 3.29 -5.96 -0.51
CA LEU A 151 1.91 -6.43 -0.50
C LEU A 151 1.78 -7.82 0.14
N LYS A 152 2.72 -8.74 -0.13
CA LYS A 152 2.77 -10.07 0.48
C LYS A 152 2.98 -9.98 2.00
N ARG A 153 3.90 -9.13 2.46
CA ARG A 153 4.14 -8.93 3.89
C ARG A 153 2.88 -8.39 4.59
N GLU A 154 2.25 -7.38 4.03
CA GLU A 154 1.04 -6.78 4.61
C GLU A 154 -0.14 -7.77 4.60
N TRP A 155 -0.28 -8.57 3.55
CA TRP A 155 -1.27 -9.64 3.51
C TRP A 155 -1.05 -10.68 4.62
N LEU A 156 0.21 -11.07 4.89
CA LEU A 156 0.54 -11.97 5.99
C LEU A 156 0.19 -11.36 7.35
N ARG A 157 0.41 -10.05 7.55
CA ARG A 157 0.00 -9.33 8.76
C ARG A 157 -1.53 -9.39 8.95
N VAL A 158 -2.31 -9.21 7.87
CA VAL A 158 -3.78 -9.36 7.91
C VAL A 158 -4.16 -10.78 8.31
N LYS A 159 -3.54 -11.78 7.68
CA LYS A 159 -3.83 -13.20 7.93
C LYS A 159 -3.54 -13.62 9.37
N HIS A 160 -2.50 -13.09 9.98
CA HIS A 160 -2.10 -13.41 11.35
C HIS A 160 -2.70 -12.48 12.41
N GLY A 161 -3.39 -11.41 12.01
CA GLY A 161 -4.02 -10.46 12.93
C GLY A 161 -3.02 -9.61 13.71
N THR A 162 -1.86 -9.32 13.10
CA THR A 162 -0.74 -8.54 13.70
C THR A 162 -0.56 -7.18 13.04
#